data_fd380ffaff4d74dfe3b7e02d04325ec8
#
_entry.id   fd380ffaff4d74dfe3b7e02d04325ec8
#
_cell.length_a   1.000
_cell.length_b   1.000
_cell.length_c   1.000
_cell.angle_alpha   90.00
_cell.angle_beta   90.00
_cell.angle_gamma   90.00
#
_symmetry.space_group_name_H-M   'P 1'
#
loop_
_entity.id
_entity.type
_entity.pdbx_description
1 polymer ?
#
loop_
_entity_poly.entity_id
_entity_poly.type
_entity_poly.pdbx_seq_one_letter_code
_entity_poly.pdbx_strand_id
1 'polypeptide(L)'
;MKTDASSQIRVFIADDHPVVRAGIVSMLGKDPEIQVVGETGDGKQVEKLSASTRPDVLVLDVNMPGLDVINTTRQLKNLYPDLNILILTAYDDDAYVTGLLGAGATGYLLKEEALDTLVTAIRAVARGESWLSQRIAGRLARKAIARTESPGEAELLTNREREVLRWLALGSSNDEIAEKLFITRRTVQNHVSNIYDKLGLASRTEAVLYAIRYGVVNIGEVKNL
;
A
#
# COMPACT_ATOMS: atom_id res chain seq x y z
N MET A 1 -2.74 34.19 11.09
CA MET A 1 -2.52 33.04 10.20
C MET A 1 -2.07 31.89 11.08
N LYS A 2 -2.94 30.92 11.40
CA LYS A 2 -2.57 29.68 12.06
C LYS A 2 -1.94 28.83 10.97
N THR A 3 -0.63 28.61 11.06
CA THR A 3 0.04 27.53 10.33
C THR A 3 -0.55 26.23 10.84
N ASP A 4 -1.34 25.56 10.00
CA ASP A 4 -1.67 24.16 10.21
C ASP A 4 -0.35 23.41 10.34
N ALA A 5 -0.06 22.92 11.53
CA ALA A 5 1.02 21.98 11.76
C ALA A 5 0.60 20.70 11.01
N SER A 6 1.11 20.49 9.79
CA SER A 6 0.92 19.23 9.10
C SER A 6 1.43 18.14 10.04
N SER A 7 0.55 17.25 10.47
CA SER A 7 0.94 16.16 11.36
C SER A 7 1.99 15.32 10.62
N GLN A 8 3.17 15.14 11.26
CA GLN A 8 4.22 14.30 10.69
C GLN A 8 3.69 12.88 10.43
N ILE A 9 4.14 12.27 9.36
CA ILE A 9 3.88 10.86 9.04
C ILE A 9 4.63 10.00 10.06
N ARG A 10 3.90 9.24 10.85
CA ARG A 10 4.43 8.36 11.90
C ARG A 10 4.84 7.03 11.28
N VAL A 11 6.14 6.74 11.26
CA VAL A 11 6.70 5.53 10.62
C VAL A 11 7.28 4.59 11.67
N PHE A 12 6.87 3.31 11.61
CA PHE A 12 7.48 2.23 12.36
C PHE A 12 8.27 1.33 11.42
N ILE A 13 9.49 0.94 11.81
CA ILE A 13 10.42 0.18 10.97
C ILE A 13 10.65 -1.20 11.58
N ALA A 14 10.42 -2.25 10.81
CA ALA A 14 10.69 -3.64 11.17
C ALA A 14 11.63 -4.26 10.11
N ASP A 15 12.89 -4.47 10.47
CA ASP A 15 13.92 -5.08 9.61
C ASP A 15 14.97 -5.77 10.51
N ASP A 16 15.28 -7.03 10.28
CA ASP A 16 16.21 -7.79 11.11
C ASP A 16 17.69 -7.44 10.85
N HIS A 17 18.00 -6.73 9.75
CA HIS A 17 19.34 -6.29 9.42
C HIS A 17 19.70 -4.95 10.12
N PRO A 18 20.55 -4.95 11.15
CA PRO A 18 20.81 -3.72 11.93
C PRO A 18 21.34 -2.54 11.11
N VAL A 19 22.20 -2.82 10.12
CA VAL A 19 22.79 -1.77 9.27
C VAL A 19 21.77 -1.15 8.34
N VAL A 20 20.89 -1.97 7.73
CA VAL A 20 19.80 -1.49 6.88
C VAL A 20 18.83 -0.65 7.69
N ARG A 21 18.40 -1.17 8.83
CA ARG A 21 17.48 -0.47 9.74
C ARG A 21 18.03 0.88 10.19
N ALA A 22 19.30 0.93 10.67
CA ALA A 22 19.94 2.18 11.05
C ALA A 22 20.06 3.17 9.88
N GLY A 23 20.34 2.67 8.67
CA GLY A 23 20.38 3.48 7.45
C GLY A 23 19.03 4.11 7.13
N ILE A 24 17.92 3.33 7.21
CA ILE A 24 16.56 3.80 7.00
C ILE A 24 16.20 4.87 8.05
N VAL A 25 16.44 4.61 9.34
CA VAL A 25 16.18 5.58 10.42
C VAL A 25 16.92 6.89 10.17
N SER A 26 18.22 6.80 9.82
CA SER A 26 19.03 7.98 9.52
C SER A 26 18.54 8.75 8.30
N MET A 27 18.06 8.07 7.28
CA MET A 27 17.49 8.69 6.08
C MET A 27 16.18 9.41 6.39
N LEU A 28 15.24 8.73 7.06
CA LEU A 28 13.93 9.27 7.39
C LEU A 28 14.04 10.43 8.40
N GLY A 29 15.00 10.37 9.33
CA GLY A 29 15.25 11.45 10.30
C GLY A 29 15.71 12.78 9.71
N LYS A 30 16.08 12.81 8.42
CA LYS A 30 16.41 14.05 7.68
C LYS A 30 15.18 14.73 7.10
N ASP A 31 14.05 14.04 7.04
CA ASP A 31 12.81 14.56 6.47
C ASP A 31 11.91 15.13 7.58
N PRO A 32 11.63 16.45 7.57
CA PRO A 32 10.85 17.09 8.63
C PRO A 32 9.37 16.64 8.66
N GLU A 33 8.86 16.05 7.61
CA GLU A 33 7.49 15.54 7.53
C GLU A 33 7.34 14.11 8.04
N ILE A 34 8.46 13.42 8.36
CA ILE A 34 8.46 12.04 8.81
C ILE A 34 8.98 11.95 10.25
N GLN A 35 8.27 11.20 11.08
CA GLN A 35 8.67 10.84 12.43
C GLN A 35 8.81 9.33 12.56
N VAL A 36 10.02 8.83 12.81
CA VAL A 36 10.21 7.43 13.19
C VAL A 36 9.73 7.26 14.63
N VAL A 37 8.63 6.52 14.82
CA VAL A 37 7.99 6.32 16.15
C VAL A 37 8.46 5.05 16.85
N GLY A 38 9.24 4.23 16.17
CA GLY A 38 9.85 3.03 16.72
C GLY A 38 10.51 2.17 15.66
N GLU A 39 11.32 1.22 16.12
CA GLU A 39 11.97 0.23 15.26
C GLU A 39 12.09 -1.11 15.98
N THR A 40 12.18 -2.20 15.21
CA THR A 40 12.51 -3.53 15.75
C THR A 40 13.26 -4.38 14.74
N GLY A 41 14.13 -5.26 15.25
CA GLY A 41 14.76 -6.35 14.50
C GLY A 41 14.15 -7.72 14.81
N ASP A 42 13.15 -7.77 15.70
CA ASP A 42 12.51 -9.01 16.14
C ASP A 42 11.09 -9.10 15.57
N GLY A 43 10.88 -10.06 14.66
CA GLY A 43 9.59 -10.28 14.02
C GLY A 43 8.44 -10.55 14.99
N LYS A 44 8.73 -11.17 16.15
CA LYS A 44 7.71 -11.45 17.19
C LYS A 44 7.20 -10.19 17.89
N GLN A 45 7.90 -9.07 17.78
CA GLN A 45 7.52 -7.82 18.41
C GLN A 45 6.74 -6.88 17.48
N VAL A 46 6.66 -7.18 16.19
CA VAL A 46 6.05 -6.30 15.18
C VAL A 46 4.62 -5.93 15.54
N GLU A 47 3.76 -6.91 15.85
CA GLU A 47 2.35 -6.66 16.19
C GLU A 47 2.22 -5.81 17.46
N LYS A 48 2.94 -6.20 18.53
CA LYS A 48 2.88 -5.50 19.83
C LYS A 48 3.34 -4.05 19.72
N LEU A 49 4.45 -3.82 19.02
CA LEU A 49 5.02 -2.48 18.88
C LEU A 49 4.18 -1.62 17.92
N SER A 50 3.64 -2.18 16.84
CA SER A 50 2.67 -1.48 15.98
C SER A 50 1.44 -1.02 16.77
N ALA A 51 0.91 -1.87 17.64
CA ALA A 51 -0.22 -1.54 18.52
C ALA A 51 0.09 -0.38 19.47
N SER A 52 1.29 -0.37 20.07
CA SER A 52 1.67 0.64 21.06
C SER A 52 2.10 1.96 20.45
N THR A 53 2.77 1.95 19.30
CA THR A 53 3.28 3.16 18.62
C THR A 53 2.23 3.81 17.72
N ARG A 54 1.22 3.05 17.26
CA ARG A 54 0.17 3.50 16.33
C ARG A 54 0.73 4.30 15.14
N PRO A 55 1.55 3.66 14.30
CA PRO A 55 2.12 4.33 13.13
C PRO A 55 1.08 4.53 12.04
N ASP A 56 1.28 5.53 11.17
CA ASP A 56 0.55 5.71 9.94
C ASP A 56 1.06 4.73 8.86
N VAL A 57 2.37 4.47 8.90
CA VAL A 57 3.07 3.56 7.97
C VAL A 57 3.97 2.60 8.73
N LEU A 58 3.79 1.30 8.48
CA LEU A 58 4.71 0.25 8.86
C LEU A 58 5.59 -0.11 7.65
N VAL A 59 6.90 0.11 7.74
CA VAL A 59 7.89 -0.43 6.81
C VAL A 59 8.30 -1.80 7.32
N LEU A 60 8.00 -2.86 6.57
CA LEU A 60 8.12 -4.24 7.02
C LEU A 60 9.01 -5.06 6.09
N ASP A 61 10.14 -5.56 6.61
CA ASP A 61 10.93 -6.58 5.93
C ASP A 61 10.22 -7.94 5.97
N VAL A 62 10.28 -8.66 4.88
CA VAL A 62 9.67 -9.99 4.77
C VAL A 62 10.49 -11.10 5.42
N ASN A 63 11.81 -10.91 5.57
CA ASN A 63 12.75 -11.95 5.99
C ASN A 63 13.10 -11.91 7.47
N MET A 64 12.21 -11.45 8.31
CA MET A 64 12.48 -11.43 9.74
C MET A 64 12.29 -12.81 10.38
N PRO A 65 13.27 -13.34 11.14
CA PRO A 65 13.12 -14.61 11.84
C PRO A 65 11.90 -14.64 12.75
N GLY A 66 11.11 -15.71 12.64
CA GLY A 66 9.92 -15.92 13.47
C GLY A 66 8.70 -15.09 13.10
N LEU A 67 8.74 -14.38 11.96
CA LEU A 67 7.62 -13.62 11.42
C LEU A 67 6.91 -14.43 10.31
N ASP A 68 5.61 -14.69 10.47
CA ASP A 68 4.74 -15.05 9.34
C ASP A 68 4.21 -13.75 8.75
N VAL A 69 4.96 -13.19 7.79
CA VAL A 69 4.71 -11.85 7.27
C VAL A 69 3.34 -11.71 6.61
N ILE A 70 2.84 -12.74 5.90
CA ILE A 70 1.52 -12.72 5.24
C ILE A 70 0.42 -12.70 6.30
N ASN A 71 0.52 -13.58 7.29
CA ASN A 71 -0.47 -13.65 8.37
C ASN A 71 -0.44 -12.39 9.25
N THR A 72 0.75 -11.92 9.62
CA THR A 72 0.94 -10.67 10.39
C THR A 72 0.38 -9.46 9.64
N THR A 73 0.64 -9.34 8.33
CA THR A 73 0.07 -8.27 7.50
C THR A 73 -1.46 -8.31 7.55
N ARG A 74 -2.06 -9.49 7.36
CA ARG A 74 -3.52 -9.66 7.40
C ARG A 74 -4.10 -9.31 8.78
N GLN A 75 -3.48 -9.78 9.86
CA GLN A 75 -3.92 -9.49 11.22
C GLN A 75 -3.85 -8.00 11.54
N LEU A 76 -2.74 -7.34 11.20
CA LEU A 76 -2.57 -5.90 11.40
C LEU A 76 -3.60 -5.10 10.62
N LYS A 77 -3.89 -5.46 9.36
CA LYS A 77 -4.90 -4.79 8.55
C LYS A 77 -6.32 -4.99 9.09
N ASN A 78 -6.63 -6.16 9.64
CA ASN A 78 -7.93 -6.42 10.27
C ASN A 78 -8.12 -5.62 11.57
N LEU A 79 -7.06 -5.51 12.39
CA LEU A 79 -7.10 -4.78 13.66
C LEU A 79 -6.98 -3.26 13.49
N TYR A 80 -6.22 -2.83 12.49
CA TYR A 80 -5.89 -1.42 12.20
C TYR A 80 -6.07 -1.14 10.70
N PRO A 81 -7.32 -0.99 10.21
CA PRO A 81 -7.61 -0.79 8.78
C PRO A 81 -6.89 0.41 8.15
N ASP A 82 -6.67 1.47 8.95
CA ASP A 82 -6.00 2.70 8.50
C ASP A 82 -4.47 2.58 8.46
N LEU A 83 -3.87 1.52 9.05
CA LEU A 83 -2.44 1.29 9.00
C LEU A 83 -2.00 0.96 7.56
N ASN A 84 -1.10 1.75 7.01
CA ASN A 84 -0.50 1.45 5.72
C ASN A 84 0.74 0.57 5.91
N ILE A 85 0.83 -0.53 5.18
CA ILE A 85 1.95 -1.46 5.27
C ILE A 85 2.73 -1.42 3.95
N LEU A 86 3.97 -0.90 4.04
CA LEU A 86 4.94 -0.87 2.95
C LEU A 86 5.92 -2.01 3.15
N ILE A 87 5.83 -3.02 2.30
CA ILE A 87 6.76 -4.14 2.30
C ILE A 87 8.11 -3.69 1.71
N LEU A 88 9.19 -3.99 2.42
CA LEU A 88 10.56 -3.73 1.99
C LEU A 88 11.33 -5.06 1.93
N THR A 89 11.80 -5.46 0.76
CA THR A 89 12.36 -6.81 0.58
C THR A 89 13.45 -6.86 -0.49
N ALA A 90 14.33 -7.87 -0.39
CA ALA A 90 15.27 -8.23 -1.45
C ALA A 90 14.66 -9.20 -2.49
N TYR A 91 13.44 -9.70 -2.26
CA TYR A 91 12.82 -10.73 -3.09
C TYR A 91 11.71 -10.16 -3.96
N ASP A 92 11.61 -10.71 -5.16
CA ASP A 92 10.60 -10.30 -6.15
C ASP A 92 9.76 -11.50 -6.66
N ASP A 93 9.66 -12.58 -5.86
CA ASP A 93 8.84 -13.75 -6.21
C ASP A 93 7.35 -13.38 -6.30
N ASP A 94 6.73 -13.73 -7.44
CA ASP A 94 5.36 -13.33 -7.76
C ASP A 94 4.31 -13.90 -6.81
N ALA A 95 4.50 -15.13 -6.32
CA ALA A 95 3.54 -15.75 -5.40
C ALA A 95 3.57 -15.03 -4.06
N TYR A 96 4.76 -14.64 -3.63
CA TYR A 96 4.97 -13.92 -2.38
C TYR A 96 4.42 -12.49 -2.44
N VAL A 97 4.72 -11.77 -3.55
CA VAL A 97 4.16 -10.44 -3.82
C VAL A 97 2.64 -10.48 -3.82
N THR A 98 2.04 -11.42 -4.58
CA THR A 98 0.58 -11.57 -4.67
C THR A 98 -0.03 -11.92 -3.31
N GLY A 99 0.61 -12.79 -2.53
CA GLY A 99 0.15 -13.16 -1.19
C GLY A 99 0.14 -12.00 -0.21
N LEU A 100 1.17 -11.13 -0.23
CA LEU A 100 1.26 -9.94 0.64
C LEU A 100 0.27 -8.85 0.24
N LEU A 101 0.11 -8.61 -1.07
CA LEU A 101 -0.91 -7.67 -1.56
C LEU A 101 -2.31 -8.16 -1.21
N GLY A 102 -2.59 -9.47 -1.36
CA GLY A 102 -3.84 -10.10 -0.94
C GLY A 102 -4.04 -10.13 0.58
N ALA A 103 -2.99 -10.01 1.38
CA ALA A 103 -3.08 -9.80 2.82
C ALA A 103 -3.37 -8.35 3.22
N GLY A 104 -3.38 -7.41 2.26
CA GLY A 104 -3.70 -6.00 2.48
C GLY A 104 -2.48 -5.06 2.54
N ALA A 105 -1.28 -5.49 2.11
CA ALA A 105 -0.15 -4.58 1.97
C ALA A 105 -0.49 -3.42 1.03
N THR A 106 -0.17 -2.18 1.44
CA THR A 106 -0.46 -0.96 0.68
C THR A 106 0.61 -0.72 -0.39
N GLY A 107 1.84 -1.16 -0.14
CA GLY A 107 2.93 -1.00 -1.08
C GLY A 107 3.97 -2.11 -0.99
N TYR A 108 4.79 -2.21 -2.04
CA TYR A 108 5.88 -3.18 -2.15
C TYR A 108 7.10 -2.53 -2.81
N LEU A 109 8.20 -2.46 -2.08
CA LEU A 109 9.44 -1.81 -2.48
C LEU A 109 10.60 -2.79 -2.39
N LEU A 110 11.43 -2.85 -3.43
CA LEU A 110 12.67 -3.61 -3.40
C LEU A 110 13.75 -2.86 -2.63
N LYS A 111 14.52 -3.55 -1.77
CA LYS A 111 15.62 -2.96 -0.98
C LYS A 111 16.67 -2.26 -1.86
N GLU A 112 16.90 -2.77 -3.08
CA GLU A 112 17.81 -2.16 -4.05
C GLU A 112 17.35 -0.77 -4.55
N GLU A 113 16.04 -0.50 -4.54
CA GLU A 113 15.44 0.78 -4.95
C GLU A 113 15.17 1.71 -3.75
N ALA A 114 15.34 1.23 -2.52
CA ALA A 114 14.88 1.95 -1.31
C ALA A 114 15.66 3.25 -1.06
N LEU A 115 16.95 3.30 -1.38
CA LEU A 115 17.78 4.51 -1.15
C LEU A 115 17.23 5.74 -1.86
N ASP A 116 16.67 5.56 -3.06
CA ASP A 116 16.22 6.68 -3.90
C ASP A 116 14.71 6.94 -3.75
N THR A 117 13.92 5.93 -3.34
CA THR A 117 12.47 5.99 -3.47
C THR A 117 11.70 5.80 -2.16
N LEU A 118 12.33 5.35 -1.07
CA LEU A 118 11.64 5.00 0.19
C LEU A 118 10.83 6.17 0.77
N VAL A 119 11.38 7.36 0.82
CA VAL A 119 10.68 8.55 1.34
C VAL A 119 9.44 8.85 0.50
N THR A 120 9.58 8.79 -0.83
CA THR A 120 8.46 9.00 -1.75
C THR A 120 7.39 7.92 -1.59
N ALA A 121 7.80 6.66 -1.45
CA ALA A 121 6.91 5.53 -1.22
C ALA A 121 6.13 5.69 0.10
N ILE A 122 6.82 6.06 1.20
CA ILE A 122 6.18 6.32 2.50
C ILE A 122 5.12 7.43 2.38
N ARG A 123 5.44 8.54 1.73
CA ARG A 123 4.49 9.63 1.53
C ARG A 123 3.28 9.21 0.69
N ALA A 124 3.49 8.42 -0.35
CA ALA A 124 2.42 7.91 -1.20
C ALA A 124 1.48 6.99 -0.40
N VAL A 125 2.03 5.97 0.29
CA VAL A 125 1.20 5.04 1.06
C VAL A 125 0.51 5.71 2.24
N ALA A 126 1.14 6.71 2.88
CA ALA A 126 0.51 7.49 3.96
C ALA A 126 -0.76 8.25 3.49
N ARG A 127 -0.81 8.64 2.21
CA ARG A 127 -2.02 9.21 1.58
C ARG A 127 -3.03 8.16 1.13
N GLY A 128 -2.74 6.88 1.37
CA GLY A 128 -3.57 5.76 0.92
C GLY A 128 -3.43 5.45 -0.58
N GLU A 129 -2.34 5.89 -1.21
CA GLU A 129 -1.97 5.51 -2.58
C GLU A 129 -1.25 4.15 -2.56
N SER A 130 -1.34 3.39 -3.66
CA SER A 130 -0.53 2.18 -3.81
C SER A 130 0.87 2.55 -4.27
N TRP A 131 1.88 1.81 -3.80
CA TRP A 131 3.25 1.91 -4.28
C TRP A 131 3.80 0.54 -4.67
N LEU A 132 4.25 0.40 -5.89
CA LEU A 132 4.95 -0.79 -6.36
C LEU A 132 6.24 -0.39 -7.07
N SER A 133 7.33 -1.11 -6.79
CA SER A 133 8.54 -1.03 -7.61
C SER A 133 8.20 -1.26 -9.09
N GLN A 134 8.75 -0.47 -9.99
CA GLN A 134 8.44 -0.54 -11.44
C GLN A 134 8.60 -1.96 -12.01
N ARG A 135 9.61 -2.68 -11.54
CA ARG A 135 9.87 -4.06 -11.94
C ARG A 135 8.73 -5.00 -11.56
N ILE A 136 8.22 -4.88 -10.33
CA ILE A 136 7.11 -5.70 -9.81
C ILE A 136 5.81 -5.31 -10.52
N ALA A 137 5.53 -4.03 -10.63
CA ALA A 137 4.35 -3.50 -11.30
C ALA A 137 4.23 -4.01 -12.74
N GLY A 138 5.31 -3.91 -13.52
CA GLY A 138 5.36 -4.39 -14.90
C GLY A 138 5.14 -5.91 -15.03
N ARG A 139 5.60 -6.70 -14.06
CA ARG A 139 5.37 -8.16 -14.05
C ARG A 139 3.92 -8.51 -13.71
N LEU A 140 3.39 -7.92 -12.65
CA LEU A 140 2.02 -8.16 -12.22
C LEU A 140 1.01 -7.74 -13.31
N ALA A 141 1.26 -6.62 -13.97
CA ALA A 141 0.43 -6.15 -15.08
C ALA A 141 0.46 -7.13 -16.27
N ARG A 142 1.64 -7.62 -16.68
CA ARG A 142 1.74 -8.65 -17.74
C ARG A 142 0.99 -9.92 -17.36
N LYS A 143 1.09 -10.35 -16.10
CA LYS A 143 0.39 -11.54 -15.60
C LYS A 143 -1.13 -11.34 -15.55
N ALA A 144 -1.59 -10.16 -15.18
CA ALA A 144 -3.01 -9.81 -15.20
C ALA A 144 -3.59 -9.86 -16.63
N ILE A 145 -2.86 -9.32 -17.61
CA ILE A 145 -3.25 -9.34 -19.03
C ILE A 145 -3.27 -10.78 -19.59
N ALA A 146 -2.28 -11.62 -19.22
CA ALA A 146 -2.20 -13.01 -19.69
C ALA A 146 -3.31 -13.93 -19.14
N ARG A 147 -3.97 -13.55 -18.05
CA ARG A 147 -5.09 -14.31 -17.43
C ARG A 147 -6.48 -13.88 -17.92
N THR A 148 -6.61 -13.29 -19.09
CA THR A 148 -7.87 -12.82 -19.65
C THR A 148 -8.78 -14.00 -20.03
N GLU A 149 -9.45 -14.59 -19.04
CA GLU A 149 -10.65 -15.43 -19.25
C GLU A 149 -11.61 -15.20 -18.09
N SER A 150 -12.46 -14.21 -18.21
CA SER A 150 -13.87 -14.12 -17.79
C SER A 150 -14.36 -12.65 -17.75
N PRO A 151 -15.26 -12.24 -18.66
CA PRO A 151 -15.79 -10.86 -18.74
C PRO A 151 -16.98 -10.58 -17.81
N GLY A 152 -17.15 -11.26 -16.68
CA GLY A 152 -18.41 -11.21 -15.91
C GLY A 152 -18.47 -10.31 -14.67
N GLU A 153 -17.34 -9.97 -14.06
CA GLU A 153 -17.36 -9.38 -12.70
C GLU A 153 -17.46 -7.84 -12.66
N ALA A 154 -17.08 -7.14 -13.73
CA ALA A 154 -17.24 -5.68 -13.81
C ALA A 154 -18.72 -5.21 -13.84
N GLU A 155 -19.67 -6.11 -14.13
CA GLU A 155 -21.11 -5.82 -14.09
C GLU A 155 -21.67 -5.69 -12.67
N LEU A 156 -20.95 -6.15 -11.64
CA LEU A 156 -21.37 -6.07 -10.25
C LEU A 156 -21.25 -4.67 -9.64
N LEU A 157 -20.50 -3.78 -10.27
CA LEU A 157 -20.30 -2.42 -9.78
C LEU A 157 -21.34 -1.46 -10.34
N THR A 158 -21.87 -0.59 -9.46
CA THR A 158 -22.67 0.56 -9.89
C THR A 158 -21.81 1.54 -10.72
N ASN A 159 -22.44 2.42 -11.49
CA ASN A 159 -21.71 3.42 -12.26
C ASN A 159 -20.80 4.27 -11.36
N ARG A 160 -21.25 4.61 -10.15
CA ARG A 160 -20.47 5.41 -9.19
C ARG A 160 -19.27 4.66 -8.64
N GLU A 161 -19.42 3.38 -8.32
CA GLU A 161 -18.31 2.53 -7.88
C GLU A 161 -17.30 2.33 -9.00
N ARG A 162 -17.74 2.23 -10.25
CA ARG A 162 -16.83 2.14 -11.41
C ARG A 162 -16.03 3.42 -11.63
N GLU A 163 -16.64 4.60 -11.43
CA GLU A 163 -15.94 5.88 -11.47
C GLU A 163 -14.89 5.97 -10.36
N VAL A 164 -15.25 5.59 -9.12
CA VAL A 164 -14.33 5.56 -7.98
C VAL A 164 -13.18 4.60 -8.26
N LEU A 165 -13.45 3.37 -8.74
CA LEU A 165 -12.43 2.38 -9.09
C LEU A 165 -11.48 2.91 -10.17
N ARG A 166 -11.99 3.63 -11.18
CA ARG A 166 -11.17 4.23 -12.23
C ARG A 166 -10.18 5.25 -11.65
N TRP A 167 -10.66 6.22 -10.86
CA TRP A 167 -9.79 7.24 -10.26
C TRP A 167 -8.79 6.64 -9.28
N LEU A 168 -9.22 5.64 -8.50
CA LEU A 168 -8.37 4.89 -7.61
C LEU A 168 -7.23 4.21 -8.40
N ALA A 169 -7.53 3.59 -9.52
CA ALA A 169 -6.56 2.91 -10.38
C ALA A 169 -5.61 3.89 -11.08
N LEU A 170 -6.06 5.11 -11.36
CA LEU A 170 -5.21 6.20 -11.89
C LEU A 170 -4.28 6.82 -10.83
N GLY A 171 -4.26 6.29 -9.60
CA GLY A 171 -3.37 6.73 -8.53
C GLY A 171 -3.90 7.92 -7.72
N SER A 172 -5.17 8.33 -7.91
CA SER A 172 -5.75 9.44 -7.13
C SER A 172 -5.97 9.04 -5.69
N SER A 173 -5.55 9.86 -4.72
CA SER A 173 -5.87 9.72 -3.30
C SER A 173 -7.38 9.83 -3.04
N ASN A 174 -7.86 9.40 -1.88
CA ASN A 174 -9.28 9.50 -1.54
C ASN A 174 -9.78 10.96 -1.50
N ASP A 175 -8.91 11.92 -1.14
CA ASP A 175 -9.24 13.34 -1.14
C ASP A 175 -9.38 13.88 -2.56
N GLU A 176 -8.46 13.53 -3.47
CA GLU A 176 -8.56 13.90 -4.89
C GLU A 176 -9.78 13.28 -5.58
N ILE A 177 -10.13 12.03 -5.22
CA ILE A 177 -11.35 11.38 -5.72
C ILE A 177 -12.59 12.12 -5.23
N ALA A 178 -12.60 12.52 -3.95
CA ALA A 178 -13.69 13.27 -3.36
C ALA A 178 -13.92 14.62 -4.09
N GLU A 179 -12.86 15.35 -4.38
CA GLU A 179 -12.90 16.60 -5.15
C GLU A 179 -13.40 16.38 -6.58
N LYS A 180 -12.81 15.41 -7.31
CA LYS A 180 -13.18 15.10 -8.70
C LYS A 180 -14.63 14.66 -8.86
N LEU A 181 -15.16 13.98 -7.85
CA LEU A 181 -16.50 13.41 -7.88
C LEU A 181 -17.54 14.25 -7.10
N PHE A 182 -17.13 15.40 -6.52
CA PHE A 182 -17.99 16.29 -5.73
C PHE A 182 -18.69 15.57 -4.58
N ILE A 183 -17.97 14.72 -3.85
CA ILE A 183 -18.46 13.99 -2.67
C ILE A 183 -17.48 14.12 -1.50
N THR A 184 -17.86 13.66 -0.31
CA THR A 184 -16.96 13.71 0.84
C THR A 184 -15.93 12.55 0.78
N ARG A 185 -14.76 12.75 1.42
CA ARG A 185 -13.76 11.70 1.63
C ARG A 185 -14.38 10.44 2.24
N ARG A 186 -15.28 10.61 3.24
CA ARG A 186 -15.98 9.48 3.89
C ARG A 186 -16.84 8.71 2.89
N THR A 187 -17.48 9.40 1.96
CA THR A 187 -18.28 8.77 0.89
C THR A 187 -17.38 7.95 -0.04
N VAL A 188 -16.19 8.48 -0.38
CA VAL A 188 -15.19 7.73 -1.17
C VAL A 188 -14.76 6.46 -0.44
N GLN A 189 -14.43 6.56 0.85
CA GLN A 189 -14.05 5.40 1.67
C GLN A 189 -15.14 4.31 1.66
N ASN A 190 -16.41 4.71 1.81
CA ASN A 190 -17.53 3.77 1.73
C ASN A 190 -17.63 3.09 0.35
N HIS A 191 -17.46 3.85 -0.75
CA HIS A 191 -17.45 3.25 -2.09
C HIS A 191 -16.28 2.29 -2.27
N VAL A 192 -15.07 2.65 -1.79
CA VAL A 192 -13.90 1.77 -1.85
C VAL A 192 -14.13 0.47 -1.08
N SER A 193 -14.68 0.55 0.14
CA SER A 193 -15.05 -0.65 0.90
C SER A 193 -16.05 -1.52 0.14
N ASN A 194 -17.12 -0.93 -0.38
CA ASN A 194 -18.12 -1.68 -1.16
C ASN A 194 -17.54 -2.31 -2.43
N ILE A 195 -16.61 -1.64 -3.11
CA ILE A 195 -15.90 -2.18 -4.27
C ILE A 195 -15.09 -3.41 -3.86
N TYR A 196 -14.35 -3.31 -2.75
CA TYR A 196 -13.53 -4.42 -2.25
C TYR A 196 -14.40 -5.61 -1.86
N ASP A 197 -15.49 -5.39 -1.15
CA ASP A 197 -16.44 -6.44 -0.76
C ASP A 197 -17.07 -7.12 -1.98
N LYS A 198 -17.51 -6.35 -2.99
CA LYS A 198 -18.16 -6.87 -4.19
C LYS A 198 -17.22 -7.66 -5.09
N LEU A 199 -15.95 -7.23 -5.16
CA LEU A 199 -14.96 -7.83 -6.06
C LEU A 199 -14.02 -8.81 -5.34
N GLY A 200 -14.20 -9.02 -4.02
CA GLY A 200 -13.36 -9.88 -3.22
C GLY A 200 -11.91 -9.40 -3.12
N LEU A 201 -11.69 -8.08 -3.10
CA LEU A 201 -10.37 -7.48 -3.06
C LEU A 201 -9.97 -7.14 -1.62
N ALA A 202 -8.69 -7.35 -1.27
CA ALA A 202 -8.18 -7.10 0.07
C ALA A 202 -7.38 -5.78 0.17
N SER A 203 -7.02 -5.17 -0.96
CA SER A 203 -6.15 -3.98 -0.95
C SER A 203 -6.40 -3.05 -2.14
N ARG A 204 -5.94 -1.81 -1.98
CA ARG A 204 -5.91 -0.82 -3.05
C ARG A 204 -5.10 -1.30 -4.25
N THR A 205 -3.97 -1.95 -4.00
CA THR A 205 -3.11 -2.48 -5.07
C THR A 205 -3.83 -3.56 -5.87
N GLU A 206 -4.58 -4.44 -5.21
CA GLU A 206 -5.42 -5.43 -5.91
C GLU A 206 -6.51 -4.77 -6.76
N ALA A 207 -7.10 -3.67 -6.26
CA ALA A 207 -8.09 -2.92 -7.03
C ALA A 207 -7.48 -2.27 -8.28
N VAL A 208 -6.24 -1.77 -8.20
CA VAL A 208 -5.50 -1.26 -9.37
C VAL A 208 -5.27 -2.37 -10.39
N LEU A 209 -4.76 -3.52 -9.95
CA LEU A 209 -4.51 -4.68 -10.81
C LEU A 209 -5.81 -5.22 -11.43
N TYR A 210 -6.90 -5.24 -10.66
CA TYR A 210 -8.24 -5.58 -11.15
C TYR A 210 -8.68 -4.63 -12.27
N ALA A 211 -8.55 -3.30 -12.04
CA ALA A 211 -8.96 -2.30 -13.01
C ALA A 211 -8.17 -2.40 -14.34
N ILE A 212 -6.88 -2.72 -14.28
CA ILE A 212 -6.05 -2.97 -15.47
C ILE A 212 -6.53 -4.26 -16.17
N ARG A 213 -6.71 -5.34 -15.40
CA ARG A 213 -7.10 -6.66 -15.93
C ARG A 213 -8.42 -6.61 -16.68
N TYR A 214 -9.41 -5.89 -16.15
CA TYR A 214 -10.76 -5.82 -16.74
C TYR A 214 -10.97 -4.58 -17.62
N GLY A 215 -9.89 -3.86 -17.99
CA GLY A 215 -9.94 -2.76 -18.95
C GLY A 215 -10.65 -1.49 -18.44
N VAL A 216 -10.80 -1.32 -17.13
CA VAL A 216 -11.33 -0.09 -16.53
C VAL A 216 -10.35 1.08 -16.75
N VAL A 217 -9.05 0.79 -16.75
CA VAL A 217 -7.94 1.68 -17.11
C VAL A 217 -6.88 0.94 -17.93
N ASN A 218 -6.15 1.66 -18.78
CA ASN A 218 -4.99 1.12 -19.46
C ASN A 218 -3.74 1.26 -18.59
N ILE A 219 -2.80 0.31 -18.69
CA ILE A 219 -1.57 0.31 -17.89
C ILE A 219 -0.76 1.59 -18.04
N GLY A 220 -0.75 2.20 -19.23
CA GLY A 220 -0.04 3.46 -19.52
C GLY A 220 -0.68 4.71 -18.89
N GLU A 221 -1.91 4.61 -18.37
CA GLU A 221 -2.63 5.69 -17.69
C GLU A 221 -2.38 5.71 -16.17
N VAL A 222 -1.87 4.61 -15.61
CA VAL A 222 -1.70 4.46 -14.17
C VAL A 222 -0.42 5.17 -13.71
N LYS A 223 -0.56 6.13 -12.80
CA LYS A 223 0.59 6.82 -12.18
C LYS A 223 1.19 5.93 -11.10
N ASN A 224 2.52 5.84 -11.07
CA ASN A 224 3.29 5.12 -10.03
C ASN A 224 3.09 3.59 -10.00
N LEU A 225 2.81 2.97 -11.14
CA LEU A 225 3.01 1.54 -11.34
C LEU A 225 4.42 1.26 -11.85
#